data_6579c3eb77c6684b17f2686f992ebd17
#
_entry.id   6579c3eb77c6684b17f2686f992ebd17
#
_cell.length_a   1.000
_cell.length_b   1.000
_cell.length_c   1.000
_cell.angle_alpha   90.00
_cell.angle_beta   90.00
_cell.angle_gamma   90.00
#
_symmetry.space_group_name_H-M   'P 1'
#
loop_
_entity.id
_entity.type
_entity.pdbx_description
1 polymer ?
#
loop_
_entity_poly.entity_id
_entity_poly.type
_entity_poly.pdbx_seq_one_letter_code
_entity_poly.pdbx_strand_id
1 'polypeptide(L)'
;MDLDSTRFLTRRQLMQRLGNASAVGFGLSSDLSARLVAAPFQEGRSQQLAFADGVIIRTILGDLKPSALAYGATLFHEHLSLSDPLPSWVSPPENGRPLGSFTTDLDLMADELNATAQEGVSCIVSGGTRDLGQNADRLRTLAERTDVHIVVASGLWTQPRYPPDIAGKTEDQIAQDFIRDASAERWGAIGEIGSSLSMHPDERKVLRASCQVHLRTGLPLFTHTPHEGCRQCAFEQLDIIESMGVDPRLVCIGHLADITDDPSAELHKQLAARGAFLGFDTVGHQITQGDAKKVEMILAVIDAGYEDHVLLSADFAREAELKANGGAGYSSVPAVFVPKLRYAGVPEDT
;
A
#
# COMPACT_ATOMS: atom_id res chain seq x y z
N MET A 1 -6.37 6.95 45.90
CA MET A 1 -7.19 7.43 44.76
C MET A 1 -6.71 6.67 43.56
N ASP A 2 -7.49 5.68 43.19
CA ASP A 2 -7.14 4.71 42.14
C ASP A 2 -7.14 5.35 40.77
N LEU A 3 -6.05 5.16 40.04
CA LEU A 3 -5.99 5.44 38.62
C LEU A 3 -6.45 4.18 37.88
N ASP A 4 -7.57 4.31 37.25
CA ASP A 4 -8.32 3.29 36.52
C ASP A 4 -7.49 2.79 35.33
N SER A 5 -7.16 1.49 35.37
CA SER A 5 -6.42 0.79 34.33
C SER A 5 -7.35 0.48 33.17
N THR A 6 -7.24 1.15 32.07
CA THR A 6 -7.82 0.75 30.77
C THR A 6 -7.25 -0.62 30.36
N ARG A 7 -8.03 -1.66 30.54
CA ARG A 7 -7.67 -3.05 30.26
C ARG A 7 -7.77 -3.32 28.76
N PHE A 8 -6.64 -3.38 28.09
CA PHE A 8 -6.57 -4.02 26.79
C PHE A 8 -6.99 -5.48 26.86
N LEU A 9 -7.73 -5.95 25.86
CA LEU A 9 -8.15 -7.34 25.79
C LEU A 9 -6.94 -8.24 25.60
N THR A 10 -6.77 -9.25 26.44
CA THR A 10 -5.74 -10.26 26.24
C THR A 10 -6.09 -11.14 25.03
N ARG A 11 -5.09 -11.75 24.38
CA ARG A 11 -5.24 -12.72 23.28
C ARG A 11 -6.35 -13.76 23.56
N ARG A 12 -6.46 -14.21 24.80
CA ARG A 12 -7.48 -15.18 25.23
C ARG A 12 -8.90 -14.59 25.20
N GLN A 13 -9.06 -13.33 25.57
CA GLN A 13 -10.35 -12.62 25.55
C GLN A 13 -10.79 -12.30 24.12
N LEU A 14 -9.83 -11.98 23.22
CA LEU A 14 -10.09 -11.79 21.80
C LEU A 14 -10.59 -13.09 21.15
N MET A 15 -9.89 -14.20 21.39
CA MET A 15 -10.28 -15.51 20.84
C MET A 15 -11.62 -16.01 21.38
N GLN A 16 -11.96 -15.70 22.63
CA GLN A 16 -13.28 -16.01 23.19
C GLN A 16 -14.41 -15.19 22.54
N ARG A 17 -14.15 -13.93 22.19
CA ARG A 17 -15.15 -13.09 21.49
C ARG A 17 -15.34 -13.51 20.04
N LEU A 18 -14.29 -13.88 19.33
CA LEU A 18 -14.36 -14.41 17.97
C LEU A 18 -15.02 -15.79 17.91
N GLY A 19 -14.76 -16.66 18.89
CA GLY A 19 -15.40 -17.98 19.00
C GLY A 19 -16.90 -17.92 19.31
N ASN A 20 -17.35 -16.94 20.08
CA ASN A 20 -18.78 -16.79 20.45
C ASN A 20 -19.62 -16.16 19.31
N ALA A 21 -19.00 -15.44 18.36
CA ALA A 21 -19.71 -14.91 17.19
C ALA A 21 -20.12 -15.99 16.17
N SER A 22 -19.50 -17.16 16.23
CA SER A 22 -19.84 -18.29 15.33
C SER A 22 -21.01 -19.15 15.81
N ALA A 23 -21.55 -18.92 17.02
CA ALA A 23 -22.55 -19.76 17.62
C ALA A 23 -23.99 -19.18 17.62
N VAL A 24 -24.22 -18.01 17.02
CA VAL A 24 -25.57 -17.43 16.90
C VAL A 24 -25.95 -17.32 15.43
N GLY A 25 -26.19 -18.44 14.82
CA GLY A 25 -26.88 -18.56 13.55
C GLY A 25 -28.25 -19.20 13.76
N PHE A 26 -29.27 -18.55 13.20
CA PHE A 26 -30.66 -18.92 12.96
C PHE A 26 -31.73 -18.24 13.81
N GLY A 27 -32.40 -17.37 13.08
CA GLY A 27 -33.77 -16.97 13.31
C GLY A 27 -33.93 -15.52 13.71
N LEU A 28 -34.16 -14.65 12.75
CA LEU A 28 -35.09 -13.54 12.87
C LEU A 28 -35.32 -12.87 11.48
N SER A 29 -36.57 -12.77 11.20
CA SER A 29 -37.36 -12.09 10.18
C SER A 29 -36.72 -10.92 9.42
N SER A 30 -37.08 -10.90 8.15
CA SER A 30 -37.04 -9.89 7.09
C SER A 30 -37.48 -8.48 7.49
N ASP A 31 -36.68 -7.71 8.20
CA ASP A 31 -36.92 -6.27 8.39
C ASP A 31 -35.69 -5.45 8.82
N LEU A 32 -34.47 -5.88 8.43
CA LEU A 32 -33.22 -5.13 8.74
C LEU A 32 -32.44 -4.70 7.49
N SER A 33 -33.12 -4.57 6.35
CA SER A 33 -32.49 -4.12 5.09
C SER A 33 -32.52 -2.59 4.86
N ALA A 34 -32.79 -1.81 5.88
CA ALA A 34 -32.76 -0.37 5.76
C ALA A 34 -32.08 0.26 6.98
N ARG A 35 -30.85 0.63 6.81
CA ARG A 35 -30.06 1.65 7.53
C ARG A 35 -28.66 1.18 7.95
N LEU A 36 -27.83 0.80 6.98
CA LEU A 36 -26.40 1.08 7.07
C LEU A 36 -26.11 2.26 6.14
N VAL A 37 -26.65 3.40 6.48
CA VAL A 37 -26.11 4.68 6.01
C VAL A 37 -24.81 4.83 6.73
N ALA A 38 -23.70 4.88 6.00
CA ALA A 38 -22.41 5.26 6.53
C ALA A 38 -22.63 6.55 7.36
N ALA A 39 -22.34 6.49 8.64
CA ALA A 39 -22.35 7.69 9.47
C ALA A 39 -21.30 8.64 8.86
N PRO A 40 -21.62 9.91 8.64
CA PRO A 40 -20.62 10.87 8.20
C PRO A 40 -19.48 10.85 9.20
N PHE A 41 -18.25 10.86 8.70
CA PHE A 41 -17.04 11.00 9.49
C PHE A 41 -17.27 12.15 10.48
N GLN A 42 -17.50 11.85 11.75
CA GLN A 42 -17.60 12.87 12.76
C GLN A 42 -16.22 13.50 12.93
N GLU A 43 -16.17 14.83 12.87
CA GLU A 43 -15.01 15.64 13.24
C GLU A 43 -14.58 15.33 14.69
N GLY A 44 -13.92 14.17 14.86
CA GLY A 44 -13.14 13.86 16.05
C GLY A 44 -11.87 14.71 15.97
N ARG A 45 -11.56 15.43 17.02
CA ARG A 45 -10.42 16.35 17.23
C ARG A 45 -9.28 16.05 16.28
N SER A 46 -9.13 16.84 15.21
CA SER A 46 -7.93 16.84 14.40
C SER A 46 -6.76 17.19 15.33
N GLN A 47 -5.97 16.22 15.72
CA GLN A 47 -4.60 16.56 16.10
C GLN A 47 -4.04 17.29 14.88
N GLN A 48 -3.69 18.55 15.08
CA GLN A 48 -3.10 19.35 14.02
C GLN A 48 -1.75 18.71 13.71
N LEU A 49 -1.73 17.86 12.66
CA LEU A 49 -0.50 17.25 12.19
C LEU A 49 0.49 18.36 11.86
N ALA A 50 1.58 18.43 12.62
CA ALA A 50 2.63 19.40 12.40
C ALA A 50 3.59 18.82 11.35
N PHE A 51 3.62 19.42 10.18
CA PHE A 51 4.60 19.09 9.14
C PHE A 51 5.77 20.07 9.19
N ALA A 52 6.97 19.60 8.88
CA ALA A 52 8.13 20.47 8.74
C ALA A 52 7.91 21.50 7.63
N ASP A 53 8.47 22.69 7.78
CA ASP A 53 8.37 23.74 6.78
C ASP A 53 8.98 23.28 5.44
N GLY A 54 8.25 23.54 4.35
CA GLY A 54 8.70 23.20 3.00
C GLY A 54 8.40 21.77 2.54
N VAL A 55 7.82 20.92 3.39
CA VAL A 55 7.36 19.58 2.97
C VAL A 55 6.20 19.72 2.00
N ILE A 56 6.28 19.00 0.89
CA ILE A 56 5.25 18.94 -0.16
C ILE A 56 4.86 17.50 -0.44
N ILE A 57 3.66 17.34 -0.96
CA ILE A 57 3.21 16.09 -1.60
C ILE A 57 3.17 16.36 -3.10
N ARG A 58 4.01 15.66 -3.84
CA ARG A 58 4.09 15.82 -5.29
C ARG A 58 3.08 14.91 -5.96
N THR A 59 2.00 15.51 -6.46
CA THR A 59 1.02 14.81 -7.30
C THR A 59 1.31 15.03 -8.78
N ILE A 60 0.66 14.25 -9.64
CA ILE A 60 0.84 14.37 -11.09
C ILE A 60 0.36 15.72 -11.63
N LEU A 61 -0.61 16.37 -11.00
CA LEU A 61 -1.13 17.67 -11.42
C LEU A 61 -0.39 18.88 -10.81
N GLY A 62 0.22 18.70 -9.63
CA GLY A 62 0.89 19.79 -8.93
C GLY A 62 1.36 19.39 -7.53
N ASP A 63 2.12 20.27 -6.89
CA ASP A 63 2.58 20.07 -5.53
C ASP A 63 1.53 20.58 -4.54
N LEU A 64 1.24 19.79 -3.51
CA LEU A 64 0.29 20.10 -2.45
C LEU A 64 1.01 20.28 -1.13
N LYS A 65 0.43 21.10 -0.25
CA LYS A 65 0.79 21.09 1.16
C LYS A 65 0.22 19.81 1.81
N PRO A 66 0.92 19.18 2.74
CA PRO A 66 0.41 17.98 3.43
C PRO A 66 -0.97 18.17 4.06
N SER A 67 -1.27 19.39 4.56
CA SER A 67 -2.59 19.74 5.13
C SER A 67 -3.76 19.60 4.14
N ALA A 68 -3.49 19.58 2.82
CA ALA A 68 -4.54 19.38 1.81
C ALA A 68 -5.10 17.94 1.83
N LEU A 69 -4.35 16.98 2.35
CA LEU A 69 -4.76 15.58 2.45
C LEU A 69 -5.21 15.18 3.87
N ALA A 70 -5.23 16.11 4.83
CA ALA A 70 -5.51 15.82 6.24
C ALA A 70 -6.94 15.32 6.52
N TYR A 71 -7.84 15.41 5.54
CA TYR A 71 -9.26 15.06 5.70
C TYR A 71 -9.64 13.71 5.09
N GLY A 72 -8.68 12.97 4.55
CA GLY A 72 -8.95 11.69 3.93
C GLY A 72 -7.78 10.72 4.02
N ALA A 73 -8.07 9.46 3.72
CA ALA A 73 -7.04 8.42 3.68
C ALA A 73 -6.10 8.61 2.49
N THR A 74 -4.83 8.29 2.70
CA THR A 74 -3.85 8.12 1.62
C THR A 74 -3.52 6.64 1.50
N LEU A 75 -3.75 6.07 0.32
CA LEU A 75 -3.36 4.70 -0.01
C LEU A 75 -1.98 4.76 -0.67
N PHE A 76 -0.98 4.15 -0.05
CA PHE A 76 0.42 4.33 -0.47
C PHE A 76 0.86 3.38 -1.59
N HIS A 77 0.05 2.36 -1.92
CA HIS A 77 0.37 1.36 -2.93
C HIS A 77 -0.89 0.80 -3.58
N GLU A 78 -1.23 1.34 -4.75
CA GLU A 78 -2.32 0.86 -5.60
C GLU A 78 -1.90 0.89 -7.07
N HIS A 79 -2.61 0.17 -7.94
CA HIS A 79 -2.35 0.15 -9.37
C HIS A 79 -3.48 0.83 -10.16
N LEU A 80 -3.25 2.07 -10.59
CA LEU A 80 -4.21 2.85 -11.40
C LEU A 80 -3.94 2.75 -12.91
N SER A 81 -2.81 2.21 -13.32
CA SER A 81 -2.44 2.07 -14.73
C SER A 81 -1.50 0.89 -14.91
N LEU A 82 -2.04 -0.20 -15.40
CA LEU A 82 -1.33 -1.41 -15.82
C LEU A 82 -1.73 -1.67 -17.28
N SER A 83 -0.86 -1.41 -18.24
CA SER A 83 -1.24 -1.54 -19.66
C SER A 83 -0.69 -2.78 -20.34
N ASP A 84 0.36 -3.35 -19.83
CA ASP A 84 0.87 -4.61 -20.31
C ASP A 84 0.27 -5.75 -19.51
N PRO A 85 -0.26 -6.78 -20.19
CA PRO A 85 -0.76 -7.95 -19.51
C PRO A 85 0.36 -8.52 -18.65
N LEU A 86 0.11 -8.59 -17.34
CA LEU A 86 0.97 -9.37 -16.47
C LEU A 86 1.01 -10.80 -17.01
N PRO A 87 2.18 -11.41 -17.16
CA PRO A 87 2.28 -12.77 -17.64
C PRO A 87 1.44 -13.71 -16.76
N SER A 88 0.85 -14.73 -17.37
CA SER A 88 0.03 -15.70 -16.63
C SER A 88 0.77 -16.44 -15.51
N TRP A 89 2.11 -16.41 -15.52
CA TRP A 89 2.94 -16.95 -14.44
C TRP A 89 3.07 -15.99 -13.24
N VAL A 90 2.79 -14.67 -13.42
CA VAL A 90 2.71 -13.71 -12.32
C VAL A 90 1.33 -13.78 -11.68
N SER A 91 0.30 -13.77 -12.50
CA SER A 91 -1.08 -13.95 -12.06
C SER A 91 -1.91 -14.57 -13.17
N PRO A 92 -2.78 -15.55 -12.86
CA PRO A 92 -3.66 -16.11 -13.85
C PRO A 92 -4.61 -15.03 -14.38
N PRO A 93 -4.99 -15.08 -15.68
CA PRO A 93 -5.98 -14.17 -16.23
C PRO A 93 -7.30 -14.24 -15.47
N GLU A 94 -7.91 -13.10 -15.18
CA GLU A 94 -9.27 -13.00 -14.66
C GLU A 94 -10.26 -12.96 -15.83
N ASN A 95 -11.25 -13.86 -15.84
CA ASN A 95 -12.27 -13.91 -16.89
C ASN A 95 -11.69 -13.92 -18.32
N GLY A 96 -10.52 -14.52 -18.51
CA GLY A 96 -9.81 -14.56 -19.80
C GLY A 96 -9.09 -13.26 -20.18
N ARG A 97 -9.05 -12.26 -19.30
CA ARG A 97 -8.30 -11.01 -19.49
C ARG A 97 -7.06 -10.98 -18.61
N PRO A 98 -5.98 -10.35 -19.05
CA PRO A 98 -4.80 -10.14 -18.19
C PRO A 98 -5.14 -9.32 -16.96
N LEU A 99 -4.48 -9.62 -15.83
CA LEU A 99 -4.61 -8.86 -14.60
C LEU A 99 -4.36 -7.37 -14.85
N GLY A 100 -5.18 -6.51 -14.27
CA GLY A 100 -5.05 -5.06 -14.39
C GLY A 100 -5.49 -4.47 -15.74
N SER A 101 -5.93 -5.28 -16.72
CA SER A 101 -6.35 -4.79 -18.03
C SER A 101 -7.52 -3.79 -17.98
N PHE A 102 -8.35 -3.85 -16.93
CA PHE A 102 -9.44 -2.91 -16.69
C PHE A 102 -8.95 -1.46 -16.52
N THR A 103 -7.72 -1.25 -16.06
CA THR A 103 -7.15 0.09 -15.87
C THR A 103 -6.97 0.89 -17.17
N THR A 104 -7.16 0.24 -18.32
CA THR A 104 -7.16 0.92 -19.62
C THR A 104 -8.49 1.60 -19.96
N ASP A 105 -9.57 1.25 -19.26
CA ASP A 105 -10.89 1.88 -19.38
C ASP A 105 -10.96 3.11 -18.47
N LEU A 106 -10.72 4.28 -19.04
CA LEU A 106 -10.66 5.55 -18.29
C LEU A 106 -12.02 5.98 -17.71
N ASP A 107 -13.14 5.56 -18.32
CA ASP A 107 -14.47 5.90 -17.81
C ASP A 107 -14.77 5.04 -16.56
N LEU A 108 -14.55 3.74 -16.65
CA LEU A 108 -14.67 2.82 -15.52
C LEU A 108 -13.77 3.26 -14.36
N MET A 109 -12.50 3.60 -14.64
CA MET A 109 -11.55 4.02 -13.63
C MET A 109 -11.93 5.36 -12.98
N ALA A 110 -12.45 6.32 -13.75
CA ALA A 110 -12.90 7.58 -13.20
C ALA A 110 -14.12 7.40 -12.27
N ASP A 111 -15.08 6.57 -12.65
CA ASP A 111 -16.25 6.26 -11.82
C ASP A 111 -15.82 5.56 -10.51
N GLU A 112 -14.90 4.61 -10.59
CA GLU A 112 -14.37 3.87 -9.45
C GLU A 112 -13.63 4.80 -8.48
N LEU A 113 -12.77 5.69 -8.99
CA LEU A 113 -12.02 6.64 -8.15
C LEU A 113 -12.91 7.72 -7.55
N ASN A 114 -13.95 8.20 -8.26
CA ASN A 114 -14.92 9.15 -7.69
C ASN A 114 -15.75 8.50 -6.57
N ALA A 115 -16.15 7.24 -6.73
CA ALA A 115 -16.79 6.49 -5.64
C ALA A 115 -15.82 6.31 -4.45
N THR A 116 -14.55 6.07 -4.70
CA THR A 116 -13.50 5.96 -3.70
C THR A 116 -13.29 7.26 -2.93
N ALA A 117 -13.30 8.42 -3.62
CA ALA A 117 -13.24 9.73 -2.98
C ALA A 117 -14.41 9.98 -2.02
N GLN A 118 -15.62 9.59 -2.42
CA GLN A 118 -16.83 9.72 -1.59
C GLN A 118 -16.76 8.87 -0.31
N GLU A 119 -15.94 7.83 -0.29
CA GLU A 119 -15.69 6.97 0.87
C GLU A 119 -14.47 7.40 1.70
N GLY A 120 -13.95 8.61 1.45
CA GLY A 120 -12.96 9.25 2.29
C GLY A 120 -11.50 9.00 1.90
N VAL A 121 -11.22 8.50 0.70
CA VAL A 121 -9.84 8.45 0.17
C VAL A 121 -9.53 9.76 -0.56
N SER A 122 -8.52 10.47 -0.11
CA SER A 122 -8.10 11.76 -0.69
C SER A 122 -6.91 11.63 -1.63
N CYS A 123 -6.08 10.60 -1.45
CA CYS A 123 -4.85 10.43 -2.23
C CYS A 123 -4.54 8.95 -2.47
N ILE A 124 -4.06 8.66 -3.66
CA ILE A 124 -3.55 7.34 -4.03
C ILE A 124 -2.16 7.47 -4.64
N VAL A 125 -1.22 6.67 -4.15
CA VAL A 125 0.09 6.47 -4.79
C VAL A 125 -0.06 5.31 -5.76
N SER A 126 0.08 5.58 -7.07
CA SER A 126 0.08 4.54 -8.10
C SER A 126 1.46 3.91 -8.16
N GLY A 127 1.57 2.67 -7.67
CA GLY A 127 2.80 1.89 -7.56
C GLY A 127 3.23 1.19 -8.84
N GLY A 128 2.51 1.40 -9.93
CA GLY A 128 2.84 0.79 -11.22
C GLY A 128 4.20 1.25 -11.71
N THR A 129 5.02 0.30 -12.15
CA THR A 129 6.34 0.58 -12.71
C THR A 129 6.29 0.62 -14.23
N ARG A 130 7.38 1.11 -14.84
CA ARG A 130 7.50 1.19 -16.28
C ARG A 130 7.37 -0.17 -16.97
N ASP A 131 7.95 -1.20 -16.39
CA ASP A 131 7.91 -2.58 -16.90
C ASP A 131 6.58 -3.31 -16.60
N LEU A 132 5.72 -2.72 -15.79
CA LEU A 132 4.31 -3.09 -15.61
C LEU A 132 3.37 -2.29 -16.54
N GLY A 133 3.93 -1.42 -17.38
CA GLY A 133 3.16 -0.64 -18.36
C GLY A 133 2.42 0.54 -17.77
N GLN A 134 2.87 1.10 -16.65
CA GLN A 134 2.32 2.36 -16.13
C GLN A 134 2.43 3.46 -17.18
N ASN A 135 1.38 4.26 -17.31
CA ASN A 135 1.29 5.36 -18.26
C ASN A 135 0.91 6.67 -17.55
N ALA A 136 1.85 7.60 -17.50
CA ALA A 136 1.69 8.90 -16.81
C ALA A 136 0.57 9.76 -17.43
N ASP A 137 0.34 9.70 -18.74
CA ASP A 137 -0.74 10.48 -19.36
C ASP A 137 -2.12 9.96 -18.98
N ARG A 138 -2.27 8.63 -18.82
CA ARG A 138 -3.51 8.05 -18.26
C ARG A 138 -3.72 8.51 -16.82
N LEU A 139 -2.69 8.45 -15.98
CA LEU A 139 -2.77 8.90 -14.59
C LEU A 139 -3.13 10.38 -14.51
N ARG A 140 -2.59 11.23 -15.40
CA ARG A 140 -2.94 12.64 -15.51
C ARG A 140 -4.42 12.81 -15.88
N THR A 141 -4.89 12.09 -16.90
CA THR A 141 -6.30 12.13 -17.33
C THR A 141 -7.22 11.70 -16.20
N LEU A 142 -6.89 10.67 -15.44
CA LEU A 142 -7.67 10.23 -14.28
C LEU A 142 -7.67 11.31 -13.17
N ALA A 143 -6.52 11.88 -12.87
CA ALA A 143 -6.41 12.94 -11.87
C ALA A 143 -7.21 14.22 -12.23
N GLU A 144 -7.35 14.51 -13.53
CA GLU A 144 -8.18 15.65 -14.03
C GLU A 144 -9.69 15.35 -13.97
N ARG A 145 -10.09 14.09 -13.87
CA ARG A 145 -11.48 13.63 -13.92
C ARG A 145 -12.04 13.19 -12.57
N THR A 146 -11.21 13.17 -11.54
CA THR A 146 -11.58 12.60 -10.23
C THR A 146 -11.18 13.52 -9.08
N ASP A 147 -11.82 13.33 -7.93
CA ASP A 147 -11.52 14.08 -6.70
C ASP A 147 -10.38 13.45 -5.88
N VAL A 148 -9.76 12.36 -6.37
CA VAL A 148 -8.61 11.72 -5.73
C VAL A 148 -7.32 12.32 -6.26
N HIS A 149 -6.44 12.76 -5.37
CA HIS A 149 -5.09 13.16 -5.76
C HIS A 149 -4.24 11.94 -6.11
N ILE A 150 -3.54 11.98 -7.24
CA ILE A 150 -2.70 10.88 -7.69
C ILE A 150 -1.23 11.24 -7.58
N VAL A 151 -0.49 10.46 -6.81
CA VAL A 151 0.97 10.48 -6.73
C VAL A 151 1.49 9.39 -7.67
N VAL A 152 2.39 9.74 -8.58
CA VAL A 152 3.07 8.77 -9.44
C VAL A 152 4.25 8.21 -8.69
N ALA A 153 4.29 6.91 -8.49
CA ALA A 153 5.51 6.21 -8.15
C ALA A 153 5.94 5.37 -9.35
N SER A 154 7.24 5.23 -9.59
CA SER A 154 7.73 4.38 -10.66
C SER A 154 9.17 3.93 -10.43
N GLY A 155 9.62 3.04 -11.30
CA GLY A 155 10.92 2.40 -11.26
C GLY A 155 10.90 1.16 -12.14
N LEU A 156 11.44 0.05 -11.61
CA LEU A 156 11.38 -1.27 -12.25
C LEU A 156 10.99 -2.33 -11.21
N TRP A 157 10.08 -3.21 -11.59
CA TRP A 157 9.49 -4.22 -10.70
C TRP A 157 10.46 -5.40 -10.46
N THR A 158 10.45 -6.45 -11.27
CA THR A 158 11.29 -7.64 -11.10
C THR A 158 12.04 -7.97 -12.38
N GLN A 159 13.18 -8.64 -12.24
CA GLN A 159 14.11 -8.91 -13.34
C GLN A 159 13.48 -9.55 -14.58
N PRO A 160 12.56 -10.51 -14.49
CA PRO A 160 11.93 -11.11 -15.68
C PRO A 160 11.16 -10.12 -16.56
N ARG A 161 10.84 -8.94 -16.03
CA ARG A 161 10.12 -7.86 -16.72
C ARG A 161 11.04 -6.74 -17.21
N TYR A 162 12.27 -6.72 -16.76
CA TYR A 162 13.17 -5.62 -17.09
C TYR A 162 13.39 -5.44 -18.59
N PRO A 163 13.48 -4.20 -19.07
CA PRO A 163 13.96 -3.93 -20.40
C PRO A 163 15.33 -4.58 -20.64
N PRO A 164 15.58 -5.16 -21.84
CA PRO A 164 16.80 -5.93 -22.11
C PRO A 164 18.11 -5.15 -21.91
N ASP A 165 18.08 -3.84 -22.00
CA ASP A 165 19.22 -2.96 -21.84
C ASP A 165 19.70 -2.81 -20.38
N ILE A 166 18.84 -3.13 -19.39
CA ILE A 166 19.18 -3.05 -17.96
C ILE A 166 20.38 -3.93 -17.61
N ALA A 167 20.49 -5.11 -18.22
CA ALA A 167 21.62 -6.02 -17.98
C ALA A 167 22.98 -5.35 -18.30
N GLY A 168 23.02 -4.53 -19.33
CA GLY A 168 24.25 -3.85 -19.79
C GLY A 168 24.52 -2.50 -19.14
N LYS A 169 23.57 -1.95 -18.35
CA LYS A 169 23.72 -0.65 -17.70
C LYS A 169 24.42 -0.75 -16.35
N THR A 170 25.14 0.30 -16.00
CA THR A 170 25.64 0.52 -14.63
C THR A 170 24.53 1.06 -13.73
N GLU A 171 24.72 0.99 -12.39
CA GLU A 171 23.82 1.60 -11.40
C GLU A 171 23.60 3.08 -11.68
N ASP A 172 24.68 3.82 -11.99
CA ASP A 172 24.61 5.26 -12.25
C ASP A 172 23.82 5.59 -13.53
N GLN A 173 23.96 4.79 -14.59
CA GLN A 173 23.18 4.96 -15.82
C GLN A 173 21.68 4.70 -15.57
N ILE A 174 21.33 3.69 -14.80
CA ILE A 174 19.94 3.42 -14.41
C ILE A 174 19.40 4.57 -13.55
N ALA A 175 20.19 5.05 -12.59
CA ALA A 175 19.79 6.19 -11.75
C ALA A 175 19.57 7.47 -12.57
N GLN A 176 20.41 7.73 -13.55
CA GLN A 176 20.25 8.88 -14.46
C GLN A 176 18.97 8.77 -15.31
N ASP A 177 18.66 7.56 -15.81
CA ASP A 177 17.42 7.31 -16.54
C ASP A 177 16.21 7.56 -15.64
N PHE A 178 16.21 7.04 -14.42
CA PHE A 178 15.12 7.24 -13.45
C PHE A 178 14.94 8.73 -13.08
N ILE A 179 16.03 9.47 -12.86
CA ILE A 179 15.94 10.91 -12.54
C ILE A 179 15.32 11.68 -13.70
N ARG A 180 15.71 11.37 -14.95
CA ARG A 180 15.12 11.97 -16.14
C ARG A 180 13.63 11.67 -16.23
N ASP A 181 13.24 10.40 -16.06
CA ASP A 181 11.85 9.94 -16.13
C ASP A 181 11.03 10.53 -14.98
N ALA A 182 11.58 10.55 -13.76
CA ALA A 182 10.96 11.17 -12.59
C ALA A 182 10.66 12.67 -12.80
N SER A 183 11.56 13.38 -13.49
CA SER A 183 11.33 14.78 -13.82
C SER A 183 10.26 14.95 -14.91
N ALA A 184 10.28 14.10 -15.94
CA ALA A 184 9.34 14.18 -17.06
C ALA A 184 7.91 13.80 -16.66
N GLU A 185 7.75 12.76 -15.82
CA GLU A 185 6.48 12.18 -15.41
C GLU A 185 6.00 12.69 -14.05
N ARG A 186 6.78 13.56 -13.38
CA ARG A 186 6.49 14.11 -12.05
C ARG A 186 6.32 13.03 -10.97
N TRP A 187 7.27 12.13 -10.85
CA TRP A 187 7.22 11.15 -9.76
C TRP A 187 7.19 11.81 -8.38
N GLY A 188 6.31 11.36 -7.51
CA GLY A 188 6.24 11.75 -6.12
C GLY A 188 6.88 10.71 -5.18
N ALA A 189 7.14 9.49 -5.69
CA ALA A 189 7.84 8.41 -4.99
C ALA A 189 8.63 7.54 -5.98
N ILE A 190 9.53 6.71 -5.45
CA ILE A 190 10.26 5.68 -6.19
C ILE A 190 9.71 4.33 -5.76
N GLY A 191 9.18 3.54 -6.67
CA GLY A 191 8.61 2.21 -6.37
C GLY A 191 7.41 1.88 -7.24
N GLU A 192 6.96 0.66 -7.11
CA GLU A 192 7.52 -0.40 -6.24
C GLU A 192 8.81 -1.00 -6.84
N ILE A 193 9.87 -1.04 -6.08
CA ILE A 193 11.12 -1.65 -6.52
C ILE A 193 11.16 -3.10 -6.05
N GLY A 194 11.10 -4.03 -6.99
CA GLY A 194 10.88 -5.43 -6.70
C GLY A 194 12.13 -6.26 -6.45
N SER A 195 11.92 -7.36 -5.75
CA SER A 195 12.89 -8.46 -5.66
C SER A 195 12.19 -9.80 -5.79
N SER A 196 12.88 -10.73 -6.43
CA SER A 196 12.49 -12.14 -6.47
C SER A 196 12.86 -12.85 -5.16
N LEU A 197 12.32 -14.07 -4.92
CA LEU A 197 12.68 -14.92 -3.75
C LEU A 197 14.20 -15.10 -3.58
N SER A 198 14.92 -15.19 -4.68
CA SER A 198 16.38 -15.10 -4.72
C SER A 198 16.72 -13.87 -5.54
N MET A 199 17.04 -12.77 -4.87
CA MET A 199 17.26 -11.48 -5.51
C MET A 199 18.32 -11.61 -6.62
N HIS A 200 17.90 -11.30 -7.85
CA HIS A 200 18.79 -11.34 -9.02
C HIS A 200 19.85 -10.22 -8.94
N PRO A 201 21.08 -10.42 -9.50
CA PRO A 201 22.08 -9.36 -9.53
C PRO A 201 21.59 -8.05 -10.14
N ASP A 202 20.73 -8.09 -11.17
CA ASP A 202 20.14 -6.90 -11.77
C ASP A 202 19.10 -6.25 -10.85
N GLU A 203 18.37 -7.01 -10.01
CA GLU A 203 17.45 -6.45 -9.01
C GLU A 203 18.23 -5.69 -7.93
N ARG A 204 19.34 -6.25 -7.45
CA ARG A 204 20.27 -5.53 -6.54
C ARG A 204 20.79 -4.24 -7.17
N LYS A 205 21.15 -4.30 -8.46
CA LYS A 205 21.64 -3.15 -9.22
C LYS A 205 20.55 -2.07 -9.34
N VAL A 206 19.31 -2.44 -9.65
CA VAL A 206 18.17 -1.53 -9.75
C VAL A 206 17.85 -0.92 -8.38
N LEU A 207 17.82 -1.71 -7.30
CA LEU A 207 17.57 -1.21 -5.96
C LEU A 207 18.65 -0.20 -5.53
N ARG A 208 19.94 -0.48 -5.80
CA ARG A 208 21.04 0.46 -5.53
C ARG A 208 20.93 1.73 -6.38
N ALA A 209 20.54 1.61 -7.65
CA ALA A 209 20.26 2.76 -8.51
C ALA A 209 19.10 3.60 -7.95
N SER A 210 18.04 2.96 -7.47
CA SER A 210 16.88 3.62 -6.83
C SER A 210 17.29 4.39 -5.56
N CYS A 211 18.20 3.83 -4.77
CA CYS A 211 18.81 4.55 -3.62
C CYS A 211 19.56 5.80 -4.09
N GLN A 212 20.31 5.74 -5.19
CA GLN A 212 20.97 6.93 -5.76
C GLN A 212 19.95 8.00 -6.22
N VAL A 213 18.82 7.58 -6.79
CA VAL A 213 17.73 8.49 -7.15
C VAL A 213 17.18 9.18 -5.91
N HIS A 214 16.87 8.39 -4.85
CA HIS A 214 16.43 8.93 -3.56
C HIS A 214 17.40 10.00 -3.03
N LEU A 215 18.68 9.68 -2.94
CA LEU A 215 19.71 10.59 -2.41
C LEU A 215 19.87 11.88 -3.21
N ARG A 216 19.60 11.84 -4.52
CA ARG A 216 19.71 13.01 -5.43
C ARG A 216 18.42 13.84 -5.52
N THR A 217 17.26 13.24 -5.28
CA THR A 217 15.96 13.87 -5.50
C THR A 217 15.14 14.10 -4.22
N GLY A 218 15.43 13.37 -3.14
CA GLY A 218 14.65 13.36 -1.92
C GLY A 218 13.31 12.62 -2.02
N LEU A 219 13.02 11.93 -3.13
CA LEU A 219 11.78 11.16 -3.30
C LEU A 219 11.78 9.95 -2.36
N PRO A 220 10.70 9.67 -1.61
CA PRO A 220 10.61 8.47 -0.77
C PRO A 220 10.68 7.21 -1.61
N LEU A 221 11.13 6.11 -0.98
CA LEU A 221 11.33 4.82 -1.63
C LEU A 221 10.41 3.77 -1.02
N PHE A 222 9.73 2.96 -1.83
CA PHE A 222 9.08 1.73 -1.36
C PHE A 222 9.40 0.54 -2.25
N THR A 223 9.39 -0.63 -1.62
CA THR A 223 9.83 -1.88 -2.25
C THR A 223 8.68 -2.86 -2.42
N HIS A 224 8.93 -3.86 -3.27
CA HIS A 224 8.10 -5.05 -3.44
C HIS A 224 8.87 -6.26 -2.90
N THR A 225 8.39 -6.85 -1.82
CA THR A 225 8.84 -8.15 -1.33
C THR A 225 7.98 -9.23 -1.99
N PRO A 226 8.53 -10.39 -2.39
CA PRO A 226 7.73 -11.43 -3.04
C PRO A 226 6.51 -11.86 -2.19
N HIS A 227 5.35 -12.01 -2.82
CA HIS A 227 4.10 -12.43 -2.16
C HIS A 227 4.17 -13.83 -1.50
N GLU A 228 5.18 -14.62 -1.83
CA GLU A 228 5.44 -15.91 -1.17
C GLU A 228 5.94 -15.78 0.26
N GLY A 229 6.04 -14.54 0.78
CA GLY A 229 6.36 -14.29 2.18
C GLY A 229 7.82 -14.45 2.53
N CYS A 230 8.71 -13.82 1.78
CA CYS A 230 10.16 -13.93 1.96
C CYS A 230 10.70 -12.98 3.06
N ARG A 231 10.83 -13.48 4.29
CA ARG A 231 11.45 -12.72 5.41
C ARG A 231 12.87 -12.25 5.09
N GLN A 232 13.69 -13.12 4.52
CA GLN A 232 15.07 -12.79 4.16
C GLN A 232 15.13 -11.70 3.09
N CYS A 233 14.18 -11.68 2.15
CA CYS A 233 14.13 -10.65 1.10
C CYS A 233 13.90 -9.26 1.70
N ALA A 234 13.00 -9.14 2.68
CA ALA A 234 12.72 -7.86 3.35
C ALA A 234 13.97 -7.33 4.08
N PHE A 235 14.71 -8.20 4.78
CA PHE A 235 15.98 -7.81 5.40
C PHE A 235 17.03 -7.43 4.37
N GLU A 236 17.19 -8.23 3.32
CA GLU A 236 18.17 -7.96 2.26
C GLU A 236 17.92 -6.63 1.56
N GLN A 237 16.65 -6.31 1.29
CA GLN A 237 16.29 -5.00 0.73
C GLN A 237 16.72 -3.87 1.66
N LEU A 238 16.36 -3.92 2.94
CA LEU A 238 16.69 -2.86 3.89
C LEU A 238 18.21 -2.78 4.13
N ASP A 239 18.92 -3.91 4.18
CA ASP A 239 20.39 -3.94 4.33
C ASP A 239 21.10 -3.23 3.15
N ILE A 240 20.63 -3.49 1.92
CA ILE A 240 21.14 -2.80 0.73
C ILE A 240 20.86 -1.30 0.82
N ILE A 241 19.64 -0.91 1.16
CA ILE A 241 19.20 0.50 1.25
C ILE A 241 20.06 1.26 2.27
N GLU A 242 20.24 0.72 3.47
CA GLU A 242 21.10 1.32 4.50
C GLU A 242 22.57 1.38 4.08
N SER A 243 23.07 0.33 3.41
CA SER A 243 24.46 0.31 2.91
C SER A 243 24.74 1.42 1.90
N MET A 244 23.70 1.91 1.22
CA MET A 244 23.77 3.03 0.28
C MET A 244 23.66 4.41 0.97
N GLY A 245 23.45 4.43 2.30
CA GLY A 245 23.32 5.68 3.09
C GLY A 245 21.93 6.30 3.06
N VAL A 246 20.91 5.55 2.67
CA VAL A 246 19.50 5.98 2.72
C VAL A 246 18.99 5.82 4.16
N ASP A 247 18.30 6.83 4.67
CA ASP A 247 17.65 6.79 5.98
C ASP A 247 16.41 5.87 5.92
N PRO A 248 16.34 4.78 6.71
CA PRO A 248 15.18 3.89 6.74
C PRO A 248 13.85 4.60 6.99
N ARG A 249 13.84 5.74 7.70
CA ARG A 249 12.64 6.54 7.97
C ARG A 249 12.00 7.15 6.73
N LEU A 250 12.63 7.03 5.58
CA LEU A 250 12.15 7.50 4.27
C LEU A 250 11.83 6.32 3.33
N VAL A 251 11.76 5.11 3.89
CA VAL A 251 11.59 3.85 3.15
C VAL A 251 10.40 3.08 3.69
N CYS A 252 9.59 2.51 2.79
CA CYS A 252 8.58 1.52 3.11
C CYS A 252 8.97 0.17 2.50
N ILE A 253 9.02 -0.87 3.31
CA ILE A 253 9.17 -2.25 2.83
C ILE A 253 7.76 -2.80 2.57
N GLY A 254 7.45 -3.10 1.32
CA GLY A 254 6.13 -3.54 0.86
C GLY A 254 5.86 -5.02 1.07
N HIS A 255 4.61 -5.42 0.93
CA HIS A 255 4.05 -6.79 1.01
C HIS A 255 4.37 -7.53 2.31
N LEU A 256 4.55 -6.81 3.41
CA LEU A 256 4.80 -7.45 4.70
C LEU A 256 3.56 -8.14 5.26
N ALA A 257 2.36 -7.78 4.78
CA ALA A 257 1.13 -8.49 5.11
C ALA A 257 1.10 -9.94 4.59
N ASP A 258 2.00 -10.30 3.68
CA ASP A 258 2.07 -11.62 3.06
C ASP A 258 3.07 -12.57 3.76
N ILE A 259 3.74 -12.12 4.80
CA ILE A 259 4.61 -12.96 5.64
C ILE A 259 3.74 -13.90 6.48
N THR A 260 3.71 -15.19 6.15
CA THR A 260 2.79 -16.17 6.75
C THR A 260 3.41 -16.96 7.92
N ASP A 261 4.72 -16.99 8.05
CA ASP A 261 5.48 -17.77 9.01
C ASP A 261 5.96 -16.98 10.23
N ASP A 262 5.40 -15.76 10.44
CA ASP A 262 5.77 -14.85 11.53
C ASP A 262 4.56 -14.38 12.35
N PRO A 263 3.90 -15.27 13.09
CA PRO A 263 2.67 -14.93 13.80
C PRO A 263 2.85 -13.92 14.94
N SER A 264 4.08 -13.68 15.37
CA SER A 264 4.44 -12.68 16.38
C SER A 264 4.87 -11.33 15.77
N ALA A 265 4.88 -11.23 14.45
CA ALA A 265 5.37 -10.06 13.70
C ALA A 265 6.80 -9.63 14.11
N GLU A 266 7.68 -10.60 14.36
CA GLU A 266 9.04 -10.31 14.81
C GLU A 266 9.88 -9.63 13.72
N LEU A 267 9.75 -10.08 12.48
CA LEU A 267 10.33 -9.40 11.32
C LEU A 267 9.92 -7.93 11.28
N HIS A 268 8.61 -7.68 11.38
CA HIS A 268 8.03 -6.33 11.30
C HIS A 268 8.62 -5.41 12.38
N LYS A 269 8.68 -5.89 13.63
CA LYS A 269 9.28 -5.15 14.76
C LYS A 269 10.75 -4.83 14.52
N GLN A 270 11.52 -5.76 13.94
CA GLN A 270 12.93 -5.53 13.64
C GLN A 270 13.11 -4.50 12.52
N LEU A 271 12.29 -4.50 11.47
CA LEU A 271 12.32 -3.49 10.43
C LEU A 271 11.91 -2.11 10.97
N ALA A 272 10.84 -2.03 11.77
CA ALA A 272 10.40 -0.81 12.43
C ALA A 272 11.44 -0.25 13.41
N ALA A 273 12.10 -1.12 14.18
CA ALA A 273 13.18 -0.70 15.08
C ALA A 273 14.38 -0.08 14.34
N ARG A 274 14.59 -0.41 13.07
CA ARG A 274 15.56 0.23 12.18
C ARG A 274 15.06 1.55 11.59
N GLY A 275 13.75 1.83 11.74
CA GLY A 275 13.11 3.07 11.29
C GLY A 275 12.24 2.93 10.04
N ALA A 276 12.23 1.77 9.36
CA ALA A 276 11.46 1.57 8.14
C ALA A 276 9.95 1.57 8.39
N PHE A 277 9.17 2.07 7.44
CA PHE A 277 7.75 1.86 7.39
C PHE A 277 7.42 0.43 6.93
N LEU A 278 6.34 -0.11 7.46
CA LEU A 278 5.86 -1.46 7.24
C LEU A 278 4.66 -1.42 6.28
N GLY A 279 4.85 -1.88 5.05
CA GLY A 279 3.81 -1.93 4.03
C GLY A 279 2.87 -3.12 4.25
N PHE A 280 1.73 -2.90 4.90
CA PHE A 280 0.59 -3.82 4.91
C PHE A 280 -0.32 -3.47 3.73
N ASP A 281 0.17 -3.73 2.54
CA ASP A 281 -0.40 -3.26 1.27
C ASP A 281 -1.20 -4.31 0.49
N THR A 282 -1.48 -5.45 1.10
CA THR A 282 -2.38 -6.47 0.53
C THR A 282 -3.59 -6.71 1.44
N VAL A 283 -4.07 -5.66 2.15
CA VAL A 283 -5.20 -5.79 3.07
C VAL A 283 -6.55 -5.57 2.37
N GLY A 284 -7.62 -6.14 2.96
CA GLY A 284 -8.97 -6.06 2.40
C GLY A 284 -9.28 -7.14 1.38
N HIS A 285 -8.31 -7.93 0.99
CA HIS A 285 -8.47 -9.09 0.11
C HIS A 285 -7.52 -10.24 0.49
N GLN A 286 -7.69 -11.41 -0.14
CA GLN A 286 -6.97 -12.62 0.24
C GLN A 286 -6.05 -13.06 -0.89
N ILE A 287 -4.83 -12.51 -0.97
CA ILE A 287 -3.79 -13.01 -1.88
C ILE A 287 -3.11 -14.24 -1.27
N THR A 288 -2.53 -14.10 -0.08
CA THR A 288 -1.74 -15.15 0.60
C THR A 288 -2.40 -15.61 1.88
N GLN A 289 -2.90 -14.68 2.69
CA GLN A 289 -3.59 -14.97 3.95
C GLN A 289 -4.77 -14.03 4.17
N GLY A 290 -5.74 -14.50 4.97
CA GLY A 290 -6.93 -13.71 5.29
C GLY A 290 -6.65 -12.56 6.25
N ASP A 291 -7.50 -11.53 6.19
CA ASP A 291 -7.39 -10.31 6.99
C ASP A 291 -7.31 -10.55 8.50
N ALA A 292 -7.91 -11.62 9.02
CA ALA A 292 -7.81 -11.95 10.45
C ALA A 292 -6.34 -12.13 10.89
N LYS A 293 -5.50 -12.74 10.04
CA LYS A 293 -4.07 -12.89 10.30
C LYS A 293 -3.32 -11.59 10.19
N LYS A 294 -3.65 -10.78 9.19
CA LYS A 294 -3.07 -9.44 8.99
C LYS A 294 -3.38 -8.53 10.17
N VAL A 295 -4.62 -8.59 10.70
CA VAL A 295 -5.01 -7.89 11.93
C VAL A 295 -4.19 -8.37 13.14
N GLU A 296 -4.01 -9.70 13.33
CA GLU A 296 -3.17 -10.24 14.40
C GLU A 296 -1.73 -9.70 14.32
N MET A 297 -1.15 -9.62 13.14
CA MET A 297 0.20 -9.10 12.91
C MET A 297 0.29 -7.61 13.24
N ILE A 298 -0.66 -6.80 12.75
CA ILE A 298 -0.71 -5.35 13.04
C ILE A 298 -0.87 -5.11 14.54
N LEU A 299 -1.74 -5.84 15.23
CA LEU A 299 -1.87 -5.74 16.69
C LEU A 299 -0.56 -6.03 17.41
N ALA A 300 0.20 -7.04 16.96
CA ALA A 300 1.50 -7.36 17.54
C ALA A 300 2.55 -6.25 17.29
N VAL A 301 2.45 -5.51 16.19
CA VAL A 301 3.28 -4.34 15.88
C VAL A 301 2.89 -3.16 16.78
N ILE A 302 1.58 -2.87 16.91
CA ILE A 302 1.03 -1.81 17.77
C ILE A 302 1.38 -2.09 19.25
N ASP A 303 1.19 -3.32 19.73
CA ASP A 303 1.54 -3.72 21.11
C ASP A 303 3.03 -3.54 21.43
N ALA A 304 3.88 -3.50 20.41
CA ALA A 304 5.31 -3.21 20.54
C ALA A 304 5.66 -1.72 20.45
N GLY A 305 4.68 -0.84 20.23
CA GLY A 305 4.85 0.62 20.15
C GLY A 305 5.36 1.10 18.79
N TYR A 306 5.02 0.40 17.71
CA TYR A 306 5.41 0.74 16.33
C TYR A 306 4.21 1.10 15.46
N GLU A 307 3.11 1.59 16.03
CA GLU A 307 1.90 2.01 15.31
C GLU A 307 2.20 3.03 14.21
N ASP A 308 3.09 3.99 14.49
CA ASP A 308 3.49 5.05 13.55
C ASP A 308 4.28 4.53 12.33
N HIS A 309 4.68 3.26 12.34
CA HIS A 309 5.39 2.62 11.23
C HIS A 309 4.46 1.85 10.28
N VAL A 310 3.19 1.67 10.63
CA VAL A 310 2.24 0.87 9.83
C VAL A 310 1.63 1.72 8.72
N LEU A 311 1.78 1.27 7.46
CA LEU A 311 1.09 1.83 6.31
C LEU A 311 0.14 0.78 5.73
N LEU A 312 -1.09 1.21 5.38
CA LEU A 312 -2.13 0.33 4.85
C LEU A 312 -2.41 0.66 3.39
N SER A 313 -2.52 -0.37 2.54
CA SER A 313 -2.97 -0.28 1.16
C SER A 313 -3.49 -1.64 0.68
N ALA A 314 -3.96 -1.74 -0.55
CA ALA A 314 -4.57 -2.97 -1.04
C ALA A 314 -3.80 -3.64 -2.18
N ASP A 315 -2.82 -2.96 -2.80
CA ASP A 315 -2.15 -3.45 -4.01
C ASP A 315 -3.17 -3.87 -5.07
N PHE A 316 -4.13 -2.96 -5.32
CA PHE A 316 -5.35 -3.27 -6.04
C PHE A 316 -5.09 -3.40 -7.54
N ALA A 317 -5.33 -4.60 -8.08
CA ALA A 317 -5.13 -4.91 -9.49
C ALA A 317 -6.20 -5.85 -10.09
N ARG A 318 -7.29 -6.16 -9.35
CA ARG A 318 -8.28 -7.20 -9.72
C ARG A 318 -9.59 -6.61 -10.17
N GLU A 319 -10.00 -6.92 -11.41
CA GLU A 319 -11.28 -6.47 -12.00
C GLU A 319 -12.50 -6.98 -11.20
N ALA A 320 -12.42 -8.22 -10.68
CA ALA A 320 -13.51 -8.81 -9.90
C ALA A 320 -13.82 -8.08 -8.60
N GLU A 321 -12.86 -7.33 -8.06
CA GLU A 321 -12.97 -6.60 -6.78
C GLU A 321 -13.41 -5.14 -6.94
N LEU A 322 -13.61 -4.66 -8.18
CA LEU A 322 -14.15 -3.33 -8.46
C LEU A 322 -15.56 -3.16 -7.89
N LYS A 323 -15.94 -1.96 -7.51
CA LYS A 323 -17.30 -1.61 -7.07
C LYS A 323 -18.34 -1.93 -8.16
N ALA A 324 -18.01 -1.68 -9.41
CA ALA A 324 -18.83 -2.04 -10.56
C ALA A 324 -19.17 -3.55 -10.62
N ASN A 325 -18.34 -4.41 -10.02
CA ASN A 325 -18.53 -5.85 -9.94
C ASN A 325 -18.96 -6.33 -8.53
N GLY A 326 -19.33 -5.39 -7.63
CA GLY A 326 -19.81 -5.69 -6.28
C GLY A 326 -18.71 -5.84 -5.23
N GLY A 327 -17.46 -5.52 -5.57
CA GLY A 327 -16.34 -5.45 -4.64
C GLY A 327 -16.27 -4.12 -3.87
N ALA A 328 -15.24 -3.96 -3.04
CA ALA A 328 -14.98 -2.72 -2.31
C ALA A 328 -14.13 -1.72 -3.13
N GLY A 329 -13.52 -2.16 -4.22
CA GLY A 329 -12.65 -1.36 -5.06
C GLY A 329 -11.47 -0.78 -4.28
N TYR A 330 -11.01 0.38 -4.71
CA TYR A 330 -9.91 1.10 -4.03
C TYR A 330 -10.27 1.58 -2.62
N SER A 331 -11.51 1.43 -2.16
CA SER A 331 -11.91 1.71 -0.79
C SER A 331 -11.80 0.51 0.16
N SER A 332 -11.24 -0.62 -0.28
CA SER A 332 -11.12 -1.84 0.53
C SER A 332 -10.43 -1.60 1.88
N VAL A 333 -9.45 -0.70 1.94
CA VAL A 333 -8.78 -0.33 3.20
C VAL A 333 -9.74 0.39 4.15
N PRO A 334 -10.29 1.58 3.85
CA PRO A 334 -11.15 2.29 4.79
C PRO A 334 -12.51 1.60 5.00
N ALA A 335 -13.09 0.98 3.97
CA ALA A 335 -14.44 0.42 4.04
C ALA A 335 -14.49 -1.02 4.59
N VAL A 336 -13.41 -1.80 4.45
CA VAL A 336 -13.38 -3.22 4.82
C VAL A 336 -12.36 -3.51 5.92
N PHE A 337 -11.11 -3.09 5.75
CA PHE A 337 -10.03 -3.49 6.64
C PHE A 337 -9.97 -2.67 7.94
N VAL A 338 -10.05 -1.35 7.86
CA VAL A 338 -10.05 -0.46 9.05
C VAL A 338 -11.17 -0.82 10.04
N PRO A 339 -12.42 -1.10 9.61
CA PRO A 339 -13.45 -1.61 10.53
C PRO A 339 -13.06 -2.90 11.26
N LYS A 340 -12.26 -3.79 10.64
CA LYS A 340 -11.78 -5.01 11.30
C LYS A 340 -10.74 -4.71 12.38
N LEU A 341 -9.83 -3.75 12.13
CA LEU A 341 -8.88 -3.26 13.14
C LEU A 341 -9.60 -2.64 14.32
N ARG A 342 -10.60 -1.78 14.08
CA ARG A 342 -11.43 -1.17 15.13
C ARG A 342 -12.19 -2.22 15.94
N TYR A 343 -12.78 -3.21 15.26
CA TYR A 343 -13.44 -4.33 15.94
C TYR A 343 -12.47 -5.14 16.79
N ALA A 344 -11.22 -5.28 16.38
CA ALA A 344 -10.15 -5.92 17.13
C ALA A 344 -9.61 -5.08 18.30
N GLY A 345 -10.04 -3.82 18.43
CA GLY A 345 -9.73 -2.95 19.56
C GLY A 345 -8.67 -1.89 19.30
N VAL A 346 -8.29 -1.67 18.03
CA VAL A 346 -7.42 -0.52 17.67
C VAL A 346 -8.22 0.77 17.85
N PRO A 347 -7.71 1.74 18.63
CA PRO A 347 -8.35 3.03 18.84
C PRO A 347 -8.53 3.82 17.53
N GLU A 348 -9.48 4.76 17.53
CA GLU A 348 -9.79 5.56 16.34
C GLU A 348 -8.69 6.57 16.00
N ASP A 349 -7.91 6.95 16.98
CA ASP A 349 -6.83 7.93 16.94
C ASP A 349 -5.43 7.31 16.74
N THR A 350 -5.40 5.98 16.43
CA THR A 350 -4.16 5.24 16.14
C THR A 350 -3.89 5.16 14.60
#